data_e989af05ccd563024fe6acc0978cbb8d
#
_entry.id   e989af05ccd563024fe6acc0978cbb8d
#
_cell.length_a   1.000
_cell.length_b   1.000
_cell.length_c   1.000
_cell.angle_alpha   90.00
_cell.angle_beta   90.00
_cell.angle_gamma   90.00
#
_symmetry.space_group_name_H-M   'P 1'
#
loop_
_entity.id
_entity.type
_entity.pdbx_description
1 polymer ?
#
loop_
_entity_poly.entity_id
_entity_poly.type
_entity_poly.pdbx_seq_one_letter_code
_entity_poly.pdbx_strand_id
1 'polypeptide(L)'
;MNLKKIFLVIAGLGILLNSSAQTSKRYTVAKPGTLVEMLTEEEANEITHLVLQGKLNAIDFRHLRDEFKKLQILDISNASISMYAGKNGTHPDRFYVYPANCIPSYAFCKQINDSVFAGKTSLTQVILSDKVKNIEDGAFKGCTN
;
A
#
# COMPACT_ATOMS: atom_id res chain seq x y z
N MET A 1 -41.91 46.92 -32.57
CA MET A 1 -41.08 45.81 -33.06
C MET A 1 -40.47 45.13 -31.85
N ASN A 2 -41.05 43.99 -31.42
CA ASN A 2 -40.69 43.30 -30.20
C ASN A 2 -39.59 42.29 -30.48
N LEU A 3 -38.36 42.58 -30.01
CA LEU A 3 -37.27 41.60 -29.99
C LEU A 3 -37.53 40.64 -28.83
N LYS A 4 -37.94 39.42 -29.11
CA LYS A 4 -37.99 38.32 -28.15
C LYS A 4 -36.56 37.91 -27.84
N LYS A 5 -36.11 38.16 -26.60
CA LYS A 5 -34.87 37.63 -26.09
C LYS A 5 -35.03 36.12 -25.87
N ILE A 6 -34.36 35.34 -26.69
CA ILE A 6 -34.23 33.90 -26.50
C ILE A 6 -33.21 33.67 -25.42
N PHE A 7 -33.65 33.25 -24.22
CA PHE A 7 -32.75 32.74 -23.17
C PHE A 7 -32.39 31.30 -23.54
N LEU A 8 -31.18 31.10 -24.03
CA LEU A 8 -30.58 29.77 -24.16
C LEU A 8 -30.10 29.31 -22.80
N VAL A 9 -30.87 28.46 -22.13
CA VAL A 9 -30.44 27.76 -20.92
C VAL A 9 -29.54 26.61 -21.36
N ILE A 10 -28.22 26.82 -21.32
CA ILE A 10 -27.26 25.75 -21.44
C ILE A 10 -27.28 25.01 -20.09
N ALA A 11 -28.03 23.91 -20.04
CA ALA A 11 -27.91 22.95 -18.96
C ALA A 11 -26.53 22.29 -19.09
N GLY A 12 -25.55 22.86 -18.38
CA GLY A 12 -24.24 22.25 -18.23
C GLY A 12 -24.40 20.95 -17.46
N LEU A 13 -24.32 19.83 -18.19
CA LEU A 13 -24.17 18.52 -17.60
C LEU A 13 -22.79 18.51 -16.94
N GLY A 14 -22.75 18.87 -15.65
CA GLY A 14 -21.55 18.77 -14.84
C GLY A 14 -21.17 17.30 -14.70
N ILE A 15 -20.21 16.85 -15.51
CA ILE A 15 -19.51 15.59 -15.25
C ILE A 15 -18.77 15.80 -13.94
N LEU A 16 -19.31 15.28 -12.85
CA LEU A 16 -18.60 15.13 -11.61
C LEU A 16 -17.48 14.10 -11.84
N LEU A 17 -16.34 14.59 -12.28
CA LEU A 17 -15.10 13.84 -12.21
C LEU A 17 -14.83 13.64 -10.71
N ASN A 18 -15.17 12.47 -10.19
CA ASN A 18 -14.71 12.02 -8.89
C ASN A 18 -13.18 11.85 -8.98
N SER A 19 -12.46 12.96 -8.92
CA SER A 19 -11.03 12.95 -8.66
C SER A 19 -10.88 12.48 -7.24
N SER A 20 -10.62 11.20 -7.05
CA SER A 20 -10.15 10.68 -5.78
C SER A 20 -8.87 11.46 -5.44
N ALA A 21 -8.93 12.32 -4.42
CA ALA A 21 -7.79 13.13 -4.04
C ALA A 21 -6.61 12.21 -3.69
N GLN A 22 -5.52 12.34 -4.43
CA GLN A 22 -4.31 11.56 -4.17
C GLN A 22 -3.66 12.06 -2.88
N THR A 23 -3.67 11.22 -1.85
CA THR A 23 -3.00 11.52 -0.57
C THR A 23 -1.60 10.92 -0.60
N SER A 24 -0.59 11.77 -0.78
CA SER A 24 0.82 11.37 -0.76
C SER A 24 1.46 11.69 0.58
N LYS A 25 2.18 10.74 1.15
CA LYS A 25 2.91 10.87 2.42
C LYS A 25 4.30 10.26 2.32
N ARG A 26 5.23 10.80 3.12
CA ARG A 26 6.61 10.29 3.24
C ARG A 26 6.96 10.11 4.70
N TYR A 27 7.53 8.94 5.03
CA TYR A 27 8.01 8.63 6.38
C TYR A 27 9.41 8.04 6.33
N THR A 28 10.19 8.32 7.38
CA THR A 28 11.50 7.68 7.60
C THR A 28 11.39 6.76 8.82
N VAL A 29 11.41 5.46 8.58
CA VAL A 29 11.31 4.42 9.62
C VAL A 29 12.70 4.18 10.20
N ALA A 30 12.96 4.73 11.38
CA ALA A 30 14.27 4.60 12.03
C ALA A 30 14.52 3.19 12.56
N LYS A 31 13.49 2.54 13.09
CA LYS A 31 13.54 1.19 13.65
C LYS A 31 12.61 0.25 12.88
N PRO A 32 13.08 -0.92 12.41
CA PRO A 32 12.23 -1.86 11.70
C PRO A 32 11.04 -2.32 12.54
N GLY A 33 9.86 -2.37 11.95
CA GLY A 33 8.62 -2.83 12.60
C GLY A 33 7.85 -1.75 13.35
N THR A 34 8.23 -0.47 13.21
CA THR A 34 7.58 0.65 13.94
C THR A 34 6.77 1.58 13.05
N LEU A 35 6.51 1.23 11.79
CA LEU A 35 5.70 2.06 10.90
C LEU A 35 4.31 2.35 11.51
N VAL A 36 3.70 1.38 12.17
CA VAL A 36 2.39 1.53 12.82
C VAL A 36 2.36 2.59 13.93
N GLU A 37 3.50 2.87 14.55
CA GLU A 37 3.62 3.86 15.62
C GLU A 37 3.69 5.30 15.09
N MET A 38 3.81 5.48 13.77
CA MET A 38 4.05 6.78 13.13
C MET A 38 2.77 7.47 12.65
N LEU A 39 1.64 6.75 12.59
CA LEU A 39 0.38 7.27 12.07
C LEU A 39 -0.80 6.49 12.67
N THR A 40 -1.97 7.12 12.68
CA THR A 40 -3.21 6.47 13.09
C THR A 40 -3.75 5.53 11.98
N GLU A 41 -4.66 4.63 12.33
CA GLU A 41 -5.33 3.77 11.35
C GLU A 41 -6.12 4.60 10.32
N GLU A 42 -6.75 5.71 10.75
CA GLU A 42 -7.49 6.60 9.87
C GLU A 42 -6.56 7.26 8.85
N GLU A 43 -5.39 7.75 9.28
CA GLU A 43 -4.38 8.31 8.37
C GLU A 43 -3.85 7.27 7.39
N ALA A 44 -3.58 6.04 7.86
CA ALA A 44 -3.12 4.94 7.00
C ALA A 44 -4.14 4.60 5.91
N ASN A 45 -5.43 4.60 6.26
CA ASN A 45 -6.52 4.29 5.33
C ASN A 45 -6.72 5.34 4.23
N GLU A 46 -6.27 6.58 4.43
CA GLU A 46 -6.44 7.65 3.44
C GLU A 46 -5.24 7.79 2.49
N ILE A 47 -4.12 7.13 2.80
CA ILE A 47 -2.91 7.23 1.97
C ILE A 47 -3.05 6.38 0.70
N THR A 48 -2.89 7.05 -0.44
CA THR A 48 -2.87 6.40 -1.78
C THR A 48 -1.46 6.26 -2.34
N HIS A 49 -0.54 7.16 -1.96
CA HIS A 49 0.85 7.14 -2.38
C HIS A 49 1.75 7.28 -1.16
N LEU A 50 2.55 6.28 -0.88
CA LEU A 50 3.43 6.22 0.28
C LEU A 50 4.88 6.06 -0.12
N VAL A 51 5.72 6.96 0.38
CA VAL A 51 7.18 6.89 0.25
C VAL A 51 7.77 6.53 1.61
N LEU A 52 8.47 5.42 1.70
CA LEU A 52 9.16 4.99 2.91
C LEU A 52 10.66 4.99 2.72
N GLN A 53 11.37 5.49 3.73
CA GLN A 53 12.83 5.50 3.83
C GLN A 53 13.25 4.83 5.13
N GLY A 54 14.53 4.47 5.23
CA GLY A 54 15.09 3.90 6.45
C GLY A 54 15.03 2.38 6.47
N LYS A 55 14.58 1.79 7.59
CA LYS A 55 14.63 0.34 7.81
C LYS A 55 13.24 -0.24 8.01
N LEU A 56 12.88 -1.20 7.17
CA LEU A 56 11.63 -1.94 7.23
C LEU A 56 11.89 -3.40 7.61
N ASN A 57 10.86 -4.11 8.05
CA ASN A 57 10.86 -5.57 8.18
C ASN A 57 9.45 -6.15 7.92
N ALA A 58 9.27 -7.45 8.09
CA ALA A 58 8.00 -8.13 7.81
C ALA A 58 6.81 -7.61 8.64
N ILE A 59 7.03 -6.98 9.80
CA ILE A 59 5.97 -6.35 10.59
C ILE A 59 5.43 -5.12 9.85
N ASP A 60 6.31 -4.27 9.32
CA ASP A 60 5.91 -3.09 8.55
C ASP A 60 5.13 -3.49 7.29
N PHE A 61 5.57 -4.53 6.59
CA PHE A 61 4.84 -5.07 5.43
C PHE A 61 3.46 -5.60 5.79
N ARG A 62 3.29 -6.21 6.97
CA ARG A 62 1.97 -6.61 7.45
C ARG A 62 1.05 -5.41 7.64
N HIS A 63 1.52 -4.32 8.22
CA HIS A 63 0.75 -3.08 8.36
C HIS A 63 0.40 -2.48 7.00
N LEU A 64 1.36 -2.41 6.06
CA LEU A 64 1.12 -1.96 4.69
C LEU A 64 0.03 -2.78 3.99
N ARG A 65 0.00 -4.09 4.22
CA ARG A 65 -1.01 -4.98 3.67
C ARG A 65 -2.39 -4.75 4.30
N ASP A 66 -2.45 -4.72 5.63
CA ASP A 66 -3.70 -4.85 6.37
C ASP A 66 -4.38 -3.50 6.64
N GLU A 67 -3.64 -2.41 6.80
CA GLU A 67 -4.16 -1.12 7.25
C GLU A 67 -4.21 -0.03 6.16
N PHE A 68 -3.32 -0.05 5.18
CA PHE A 68 -3.31 0.94 4.09
C PHE A 68 -4.26 0.56 2.96
N LYS A 69 -5.57 0.60 3.21
CA LYS A 69 -6.59 0.03 2.31
C LYS A 69 -6.65 0.68 0.94
N LYS A 70 -6.34 1.99 0.84
CA LYS A 70 -6.37 2.76 -0.41
C LYS A 70 -5.00 2.87 -1.10
N LEU A 71 -3.95 2.23 -0.55
CA LEU A 71 -2.59 2.33 -1.08
C LEU A 71 -2.51 1.81 -2.51
N GLN A 72 -2.14 2.69 -3.43
CA GLN A 72 -1.96 2.41 -4.85
C GLN A 72 -0.48 2.34 -5.22
N ILE A 73 0.32 3.28 -4.72
CA ILE A 73 1.74 3.38 -5.04
C ILE A 73 2.55 3.32 -3.75
N LEU A 74 3.45 2.36 -3.67
CA LEU A 74 4.43 2.23 -2.59
C LEU A 74 5.84 2.43 -3.15
N ASP A 75 6.53 3.46 -2.68
CA ASP A 75 7.93 3.71 -3.00
C ASP A 75 8.81 3.39 -1.79
N ILE A 76 9.60 2.33 -1.91
CA ILE A 76 10.61 1.90 -0.94
C ILE A 76 12.03 1.94 -1.54
N SER A 77 12.23 2.74 -2.59
CA SER A 77 13.51 2.86 -3.30
C SER A 77 14.68 3.26 -2.39
N ASN A 78 14.40 4.02 -1.33
CA ASN A 78 15.38 4.47 -0.34
C ASN A 78 15.28 3.74 1.02
N ALA A 79 14.62 2.60 1.04
CA ALA A 79 14.53 1.76 2.24
C ALA A 79 15.46 0.54 2.15
N SER A 80 15.77 -0.04 3.30
CA SER A 80 16.37 -1.36 3.43
C SER A 80 15.42 -2.29 4.17
N ILE A 81 15.44 -3.57 3.84
CA ILE A 81 14.60 -4.57 4.49
C ILE A 81 15.48 -5.40 5.43
N SER A 82 15.21 -5.31 6.71
CA SER A 82 15.90 -6.04 7.76
C SER A 82 15.33 -7.44 7.92
N MET A 83 16.17 -8.39 8.32
CA MET A 83 15.73 -9.72 8.76
C MET A 83 14.72 -9.59 9.91
N TYR A 84 13.74 -10.48 9.92
CA TYR A 84 12.83 -10.64 11.04
C TYR A 84 12.55 -12.12 11.28
N ALA A 85 12.48 -12.54 12.55
CA ALA A 85 12.05 -13.88 12.92
C ALA A 85 11.00 -13.76 14.04
N GLY A 86 9.83 -14.28 13.80
CA GLY A 86 8.74 -14.18 14.77
C GLY A 86 7.35 -14.42 14.22
N LYS A 87 6.34 -14.11 15.07
CA LYS A 87 4.92 -14.43 14.83
C LYS A 87 4.13 -13.26 14.20
N ASN A 88 4.74 -12.07 14.14
CA ASN A 88 4.02 -10.85 13.78
C ASN A 88 4.31 -10.36 12.35
N GLY A 89 4.91 -11.20 11.52
CA GLY A 89 5.16 -10.90 10.11
C GLY A 89 3.95 -11.20 9.21
N THR A 90 4.21 -11.35 7.93
CA THR A 90 3.21 -11.48 6.87
C THR A 90 2.79 -12.93 6.59
N HIS A 91 3.64 -13.91 6.94
CA HIS A 91 3.36 -15.33 6.70
C HIS A 91 2.18 -15.82 7.58
N PRO A 92 1.31 -16.69 7.07
CA PRO A 92 0.19 -17.23 7.84
C PRO A 92 0.63 -18.12 8.99
N ASP A 93 1.79 -18.75 8.91
CA ASP A 93 2.34 -19.55 10.00
C ASP A 93 2.66 -18.69 11.21
N ARG A 94 2.52 -19.27 12.39
CA ARG A 94 2.68 -18.54 13.65
C ARG A 94 4.11 -18.04 13.89
N PHE A 95 5.11 -18.69 13.32
CA PHE A 95 6.51 -18.30 13.41
C PHE A 95 7.18 -18.51 12.06
N TYR A 96 7.82 -17.47 11.56
CA TYR A 96 8.53 -17.51 10.29
C TYR A 96 9.82 -16.68 10.34
N VAL A 97 10.80 -17.06 9.52
CA VAL A 97 12.07 -16.35 9.39
C VAL A 97 12.09 -15.66 8.04
N TYR A 98 12.17 -14.33 8.06
CA TYR A 98 12.18 -13.49 6.87
C TYR A 98 13.60 -13.01 6.60
N PRO A 99 14.20 -13.36 5.46
CA PRO A 99 15.55 -12.92 5.12
C PRO A 99 15.63 -11.41 4.95
N ALA A 100 16.82 -10.85 5.20
CA ALA A 100 17.10 -9.45 4.90
C ALA A 100 17.16 -9.22 3.38
N ASN A 101 16.81 -7.99 2.96
CA ASN A 101 16.82 -7.56 1.56
C ASN A 101 15.88 -8.39 0.64
N CYS A 102 14.82 -8.94 1.20
CA CYS A 102 13.80 -9.67 0.47
C CYS A 102 12.43 -9.03 0.72
N ILE A 103 11.59 -8.92 -0.31
CA ILE A 103 10.17 -8.65 -0.10
C ILE A 103 9.60 -9.86 0.63
N PRO A 104 9.00 -9.69 1.82
CA PRO A 104 8.55 -10.82 2.64
C PRO A 104 7.54 -11.71 1.95
N SER A 105 7.54 -12.99 2.27
CA SER A 105 6.48 -13.90 1.82
C SER A 105 5.12 -13.37 2.27
N TYR A 106 4.13 -13.42 1.39
CA TYR A 106 2.78 -12.88 1.61
C TYR A 106 2.74 -11.39 1.98
N ALA A 107 3.71 -10.58 1.53
CA ALA A 107 3.81 -9.16 1.85
C ALA A 107 2.52 -8.38 1.53
N PHE A 108 1.89 -8.67 0.40
CA PHE A 108 0.66 -8.00 -0.07
C PHE A 108 -0.47 -9.00 -0.34
N CYS A 109 -0.38 -10.19 0.23
CA CYS A 109 -1.39 -11.23 0.14
C CYS A 109 -1.74 -11.72 1.55
N LYS A 110 -3.02 -11.71 1.91
CA LYS A 110 -3.51 -12.22 3.18
C LYS A 110 -4.17 -13.58 2.99
N GLN A 111 -3.81 -14.55 3.81
CA GLN A 111 -4.57 -15.77 3.90
C GLN A 111 -5.85 -15.53 4.69
N ILE A 112 -6.99 -15.86 4.09
CA ILE A 112 -8.32 -15.71 4.70
C ILE A 112 -8.73 -17.00 5.39
N ASN A 113 -8.45 -18.14 4.73
CA ASN A 113 -8.60 -19.48 5.29
C ASN A 113 -7.62 -20.43 4.57
N ASP A 114 -7.66 -21.73 4.87
CA ASP A 114 -6.69 -22.72 4.36
C ASP A 114 -6.54 -22.75 2.83
N SER A 115 -7.58 -22.35 2.09
CA SER A 115 -7.60 -22.39 0.63
C SER A 115 -7.76 -21.02 -0.04
N VAL A 116 -8.12 -19.97 0.70
CA VAL A 116 -8.46 -18.66 0.15
C VAL A 116 -7.43 -17.63 0.54
N PHE A 117 -6.93 -16.94 -0.47
CA PHE A 117 -5.98 -15.84 -0.34
C PHE A 117 -6.56 -14.58 -0.98
N ALA A 118 -6.35 -13.44 -0.34
CA ALA A 118 -6.75 -12.13 -0.84
C ALA A 118 -5.51 -11.27 -1.06
N GLY A 119 -5.26 -10.91 -2.30
CA GLY A 119 -4.23 -9.94 -2.67
C GLY A 119 -4.67 -8.50 -2.43
N LYS A 120 -3.71 -7.61 -2.31
CA LYS A 120 -3.95 -6.17 -2.17
C LYS A 120 -4.28 -5.56 -3.53
N THR A 121 -5.55 -5.60 -3.90
CA THR A 121 -6.04 -5.16 -5.22
C THR A 121 -6.00 -3.64 -5.42
N SER A 122 -5.83 -2.85 -4.36
CA SER A 122 -5.60 -1.40 -4.48
C SER A 122 -4.20 -1.07 -5.02
N LEU A 123 -3.22 -1.95 -4.80
CA LEU A 123 -1.81 -1.72 -5.11
C LEU A 123 -1.57 -1.87 -6.62
N THR A 124 -1.12 -0.80 -7.27
CA THR A 124 -0.85 -0.75 -8.71
C THR A 124 0.65 -0.67 -9.03
N GLN A 125 1.46 -0.16 -8.08
CA GLN A 125 2.89 0.00 -8.27
C GLN A 125 3.67 -0.16 -6.97
N VAL A 126 4.80 -0.84 -7.04
CA VAL A 126 5.82 -0.85 -5.99
C VAL A 126 7.17 -0.51 -6.61
N ILE A 127 7.82 0.55 -6.09
CA ILE A 127 9.15 0.98 -6.50
C ILE A 127 10.14 0.43 -5.48
N LEU A 128 10.94 -0.52 -5.90
CA LEU A 128 11.86 -1.25 -5.04
C LEU A 128 13.21 -0.56 -4.92
N SER A 129 13.89 -0.77 -3.79
CA SER A 129 15.29 -0.45 -3.61
C SER A 129 16.18 -1.40 -4.43
N ASP A 130 17.31 -0.91 -4.92
CA ASP A 130 18.37 -1.70 -5.53
C ASP A 130 18.99 -2.74 -4.59
N LYS A 131 18.75 -2.60 -3.28
CA LYS A 131 19.17 -3.57 -2.26
C LYS A 131 18.29 -4.81 -2.18
N VAL A 132 17.08 -4.78 -2.77
CA VAL A 132 16.18 -5.95 -2.78
C VAL A 132 16.76 -7.01 -3.71
N LYS A 133 17.00 -8.20 -3.14
CA LYS A 133 17.61 -9.34 -3.84
C LYS A 133 16.58 -10.36 -4.32
N ASN A 134 15.50 -10.56 -3.54
CA ASN A 134 14.48 -11.54 -3.83
C ASN A 134 13.08 -11.02 -3.48
N ILE A 135 12.10 -11.62 -4.11
CA ILE A 135 10.69 -11.51 -3.77
C ILE A 135 10.26 -12.90 -3.32
N GLU A 136 9.87 -13.02 -2.05
CA GLU A 136 9.54 -14.31 -1.44
C GLU A 136 8.15 -14.82 -1.90
N ASP A 137 7.87 -16.09 -1.62
CA ASP A 137 6.67 -16.78 -2.06
C ASP A 137 5.38 -16.05 -1.66
N GLY A 138 4.46 -15.94 -2.60
CA GLY A 138 3.15 -15.34 -2.39
C GLY A 138 3.15 -13.84 -2.10
N ALA A 139 4.30 -13.14 -2.19
CA ALA A 139 4.40 -11.72 -1.85
C ALA A 139 3.34 -10.84 -2.54
N PHE A 140 3.06 -11.10 -3.81
CA PHE A 140 2.08 -10.39 -4.64
C PHE A 140 0.93 -11.28 -5.12
N LYS A 141 0.72 -12.44 -4.51
CA LYS A 141 -0.36 -13.35 -4.91
C LYS A 141 -1.72 -12.66 -4.83
N GLY A 142 -2.46 -12.66 -5.94
CA GLY A 142 -3.78 -12.03 -6.02
C GLY A 142 -3.76 -10.49 -6.12
N CYS A 143 -2.60 -9.85 -6.29
CA CYS A 143 -2.52 -8.45 -6.69
C CYS A 143 -2.76 -8.39 -8.21
N THR A 144 -3.95 -7.96 -8.62
CA THR A 144 -4.45 -8.09 -10.01
C THR A 144 -4.44 -6.79 -10.81
N ASN A 145 -3.83 -5.73 -10.31
CA ASN A 145 -3.73 -4.44 -10.99
C ASN A 145 -2.31 -4.18 -11.49
#